data_6d129647c751f1a11e76e10f76974762
#
_entry.id   6d129647c751f1a11e76e10f76974762
#
_cell.length_a   1.000
_cell.length_b   1.000
_cell.length_c   1.000
_cell.angle_alpha   90.00
_cell.angle_beta   90.00
_cell.angle_gamma   90.00
#
_symmetry.space_group_name_H-M   'P 1'
#
loop_
_entity.id
_entity.type
_entity.pdbx_description
1 polymer ?
#
loop_
_entity_poly.entity_id
_entity_poly.type
_entity_poly.pdbx_seq_one_letter_code
_entity_poly.pdbx_strand_id
1 'polypeptide(L)'
;MELGEGGLEFLTPFAMSTSHAYHGKLESLYNSMDFLEFGGNDEYVVLTDSAVLSNIDLKKVLAAHVKSGKDVTIVTKAGICNSTKQIDLALKLGEDGKVVDMAVDYVAGEDYVASMDVFVMSKNWLIHQVKEHVAHNMYHMDRDLVMGLWQKNADSINVYEFDGIAMFNESVAEFFYNSLSLINKDIRHGLFYGAHPIYTKVRDRVPTYYGENCEIEDSIIADGCMLDGKVEESVLFRQVTIGEGAEVEDCIIMNDSVVGEGAKLKYVILDKDVTVRPGAKLYGTAKNPIIVKRGEIV
;
A
#
# COMPACT_ATOMS: atom_id res chain seq x y z
N MET A 1 1.41 -22.12 -8.89
CA MET A 1 1.86 -21.94 -7.51
C MET A 1 0.79 -22.57 -6.67
N GLU A 2 1.03 -23.80 -6.21
CA GLU A 2 0.13 -24.43 -5.24
C GLU A 2 0.30 -23.65 -3.95
N LEU A 3 -0.73 -22.90 -3.58
CA LEU A 3 -0.86 -22.36 -2.24
C LEU A 3 -1.02 -23.59 -1.34
N GLY A 4 -0.13 -23.76 -0.37
CA GLY A 4 -0.25 -24.84 0.64
C GLY A 4 -1.61 -24.80 1.34
N GLU A 5 -1.81 -25.51 2.42
CA GLU A 5 -3.10 -25.66 3.14
C GLU A 5 -3.74 -24.36 3.65
N GLY A 6 -3.40 -23.20 3.10
CA GLY A 6 -4.01 -21.88 3.32
C GLY A 6 -4.20 -21.19 1.99
N GLY A 7 -5.42 -20.89 1.62
CA GLY A 7 -5.78 -20.16 0.41
C GLY A 7 -6.01 -18.66 0.65
N LEU A 8 -6.18 -17.90 -0.43
CA LEU A 8 -6.72 -16.56 -0.39
C LEU A 8 -8.24 -16.61 -0.46
N GLU A 9 -8.92 -16.10 0.54
CA GLU A 9 -10.38 -15.99 0.56
C GLU A 9 -10.80 -14.52 0.54
N PHE A 10 -11.76 -14.18 -0.33
CA PHE A 10 -12.34 -12.86 -0.40
C PHE A 10 -13.61 -12.82 0.47
N LEU A 11 -13.51 -12.14 1.61
CA LEU A 11 -14.63 -11.92 2.51
C LEU A 11 -15.42 -10.69 2.01
N THR A 12 -16.42 -10.94 1.18
CA THR A 12 -17.26 -9.85 0.65
C THR A 12 -18.24 -9.36 1.70
N PRO A 13 -18.49 -8.04 1.78
CA PRO A 13 -19.52 -7.52 2.69
C PRO A 13 -20.87 -8.11 2.33
N PHE A 14 -21.59 -8.64 3.33
CA PHE A 14 -22.98 -9.03 3.14
C PHE A 14 -23.83 -7.78 2.93
N ALA A 15 -24.34 -7.60 1.71
CA ALA A 15 -25.34 -6.59 1.43
C ALA A 15 -26.68 -7.02 2.07
N MET A 16 -26.95 -6.60 3.29
CA MET A 16 -28.27 -6.67 3.85
C MET A 16 -29.18 -5.61 3.19
N SER A 17 -30.50 -5.80 3.25
CA SER A 17 -31.49 -4.89 2.65
C SER A 17 -31.43 -3.44 3.17
N THR A 18 -30.68 -3.19 4.23
CA THR A 18 -30.26 -1.88 4.75
C THR A 18 -28.77 -1.73 4.56
N SER A 19 -28.30 -1.69 3.31
CA SER A 19 -26.89 -1.55 3.02
C SER A 19 -26.41 -0.18 3.45
N HIS A 20 -25.62 -0.14 4.52
CA HIS A 20 -24.80 1.00 4.87
C HIS A 20 -23.32 0.64 4.64
N ALA A 21 -22.51 1.64 4.37
CA ALA A 21 -21.07 1.46 4.38
C ALA A 21 -20.62 1.07 5.79
N TYR A 22 -19.61 0.19 5.92
CA TYR A 22 -19.05 -0.13 7.22
C TYR A 22 -18.50 1.13 7.90
N HIS A 23 -18.76 1.25 9.20
CA HIS A 23 -18.28 2.38 9.99
C HIS A 23 -16.79 2.26 10.34
N GLY A 24 -16.23 1.06 10.27
CA GLY A 24 -14.82 0.83 10.55
C GLY A 24 -14.36 -0.62 10.42
N LYS A 25 -13.05 -0.83 10.62
CA LYS A 25 -12.40 -2.14 10.47
C LYS A 25 -12.99 -3.21 11.41
N LEU A 26 -13.42 -2.84 12.63
CA LEU A 26 -14.00 -3.79 13.59
C LEU A 26 -15.38 -4.31 13.14
N GLU A 27 -16.22 -3.46 12.54
CA GLU A 27 -17.49 -3.89 11.97
C GLU A 27 -17.29 -4.86 10.80
N SER A 28 -16.31 -4.58 9.94
CA SER A 28 -15.94 -5.49 8.84
C SER A 28 -15.50 -6.86 9.35
N LEU A 29 -14.65 -6.90 10.39
CA LEU A 29 -14.24 -8.14 11.05
C LEU A 29 -15.41 -8.88 11.71
N TYR A 30 -16.33 -8.15 12.33
CA TYR A 30 -17.54 -8.73 12.94
C TYR A 30 -18.40 -9.44 11.91
N ASN A 31 -18.59 -8.83 10.73
CA ASN A 31 -19.35 -9.45 9.65
C ASN A 31 -18.66 -10.63 8.98
N SER A 32 -17.37 -10.82 9.26
CA SER A 32 -16.55 -11.95 8.80
C SER A 32 -16.19 -12.90 9.94
N MET A 33 -16.96 -12.87 11.05
CA MET A 33 -16.64 -13.59 12.28
C MET A 33 -16.56 -15.10 12.08
N ASP A 34 -17.43 -15.67 11.24
CA ASP A 34 -17.45 -17.11 10.93
C ASP A 34 -16.09 -17.57 10.37
N PHE A 35 -15.45 -16.73 9.53
CA PHE A 35 -14.12 -17.02 9.02
C PHE A 35 -13.07 -17.05 10.15
N LEU A 36 -13.14 -16.12 11.08
CA LEU A 36 -12.24 -16.08 12.23
C LEU A 36 -12.49 -17.25 13.18
N GLU A 37 -13.73 -17.61 13.45
CA GLU A 37 -14.07 -18.68 14.40
C GLU A 37 -13.79 -20.07 13.84
N PHE A 38 -14.10 -20.32 12.57
CA PHE A 38 -14.05 -21.64 11.95
C PHE A 38 -12.90 -21.82 10.94
N GLY A 39 -12.18 -20.78 10.61
CA GLY A 39 -11.13 -20.74 9.56
C GLY A 39 -9.80 -21.43 9.89
N GLY A 40 -9.73 -22.23 10.97
CA GLY A 40 -8.52 -22.99 11.35
C GLY A 40 -8.16 -22.86 12.83
N ASN A 41 -7.15 -23.64 13.25
CA ASN A 41 -6.68 -23.69 14.64
C ASN A 41 -5.51 -22.73 14.94
N ASP A 42 -5.36 -21.67 14.13
CA ASP A 42 -4.30 -20.69 14.33
C ASP A 42 -4.48 -19.93 15.64
N GLU A 43 -3.40 -19.80 16.39
CA GLU A 43 -3.39 -19.11 17.69
C GLU A 43 -3.33 -17.58 17.54
N TYR A 44 -2.69 -17.11 16.48
CA TYR A 44 -2.44 -15.68 16.25
C TYR A 44 -3.03 -15.22 14.92
N VAL A 45 -3.36 -13.94 14.86
CA VAL A 45 -3.82 -13.25 13.67
C VAL A 45 -2.89 -12.07 13.40
N VAL A 46 -2.59 -11.87 12.13
CA VAL A 46 -1.92 -10.67 11.64
C VAL A 46 -2.93 -9.90 10.79
N LEU A 47 -3.27 -8.69 11.22
CA LEU A 47 -4.07 -7.76 10.45
C LEU A 47 -3.13 -6.82 9.70
N THR A 48 -3.38 -6.60 8.42
CA THR A 48 -2.59 -5.67 7.60
C THR A 48 -3.51 -4.83 6.73
N ASP A 49 -3.10 -3.61 6.44
CA ASP A 49 -3.74 -2.79 5.41
C ASP A 49 -3.08 -3.03 4.04
N SER A 50 -3.78 -2.68 2.97
CA SER A 50 -3.28 -2.77 1.60
C SER A 50 -2.59 -1.49 1.11
N ALA A 51 -2.67 -0.40 1.86
CA ALA A 51 -2.07 0.89 1.51
C ALA A 51 -0.55 0.91 1.70
N VAL A 52 -0.01 0.04 2.57
CA VAL A 52 1.43 0.00 2.87
C VAL A 52 2.09 -1.19 2.15
N LEU A 53 3.03 -0.89 1.26
CA LEU A 53 3.86 -1.87 0.60
C LEU A 53 5.19 -2.03 1.37
N SER A 54 5.48 -3.24 1.83
CA SER A 54 6.74 -3.56 2.52
C SER A 54 7.10 -5.03 2.35
N ASN A 55 8.37 -5.36 2.50
CA ASN A 55 8.86 -6.75 2.50
C ASN A 55 9.12 -7.27 3.92
N ILE A 56 8.24 -6.92 4.84
CA ILE A 56 8.36 -7.28 6.24
C ILE A 56 8.32 -8.79 6.47
N ASP A 57 9.22 -9.28 7.32
CA ASP A 57 9.22 -10.67 7.80
C ASP A 57 8.21 -10.83 8.94
N LEU A 58 6.99 -11.24 8.61
CA LEU A 58 5.92 -11.45 9.58
C LEU A 58 6.26 -12.52 10.63
N LYS A 59 7.17 -13.47 10.32
CA LYS A 59 7.62 -14.46 11.32
C LYS A 59 8.42 -13.81 12.44
N LYS A 60 9.25 -12.81 12.12
CA LYS A 60 10.00 -12.04 13.13
C LYS A 60 9.06 -11.19 13.98
N VAL A 61 8.06 -10.56 13.36
CA VAL A 61 7.05 -9.77 14.07
C VAL A 61 6.26 -10.67 15.04
N LEU A 62 5.80 -11.83 14.57
CA LEU A 62 5.10 -12.80 15.41
C LEU A 62 5.98 -13.29 16.57
N ALA A 63 7.25 -13.62 16.30
CA ALA A 63 8.18 -14.03 17.36
C ALA A 63 8.40 -12.92 18.40
N ALA A 64 8.48 -11.66 17.98
CA ALA A 64 8.56 -10.52 18.89
C ALA A 64 7.28 -10.35 19.71
N HIS A 65 6.10 -10.54 19.11
CA HIS A 65 4.82 -10.52 19.80
C HIS A 65 4.76 -11.60 20.89
N VAL A 66 5.01 -12.84 20.54
CA VAL A 66 5.00 -13.97 21.49
C VAL A 66 5.98 -13.72 22.66
N LYS A 67 7.20 -13.25 22.34
CA LYS A 67 8.21 -12.92 23.34
C LYS A 67 7.78 -11.79 24.28
N SER A 68 7.03 -10.82 23.78
CA SER A 68 6.58 -9.67 24.58
C SER A 68 5.53 -10.04 25.62
N GLY A 69 4.71 -11.07 25.35
CA GLY A 69 3.57 -11.45 26.17
C GLY A 69 2.49 -10.38 26.28
N LYS A 70 2.46 -9.42 25.36
CA LYS A 70 1.49 -8.31 25.33
C LYS A 70 0.25 -8.68 24.52
N ASP A 71 -0.83 -7.92 24.67
CA ASP A 71 -2.09 -8.18 23.97
C ASP A 71 -2.00 -7.87 22.48
N VAL A 72 -1.35 -6.75 22.13
CA VAL A 72 -1.21 -6.29 20.73
C VAL A 72 0.24 -5.88 20.44
N THR A 73 0.77 -6.30 19.32
CA THR A 73 2.00 -5.74 18.74
C THR A 73 1.64 -4.87 17.54
N ILE A 74 2.12 -3.63 17.53
CA ILE A 74 1.96 -2.67 16.45
C ILE A 74 3.30 -2.55 15.72
N VAL A 75 3.28 -2.76 14.40
CA VAL A 75 4.47 -2.49 13.57
C VAL A 75 4.51 -1.02 13.22
N THR A 76 5.65 -0.39 13.41
CA THR A 76 5.85 1.04 13.18
C THR A 76 7.00 1.32 12.24
N LYS A 77 6.98 2.50 11.62
CA LYS A 77 8.05 3.03 10.78
C LYS A 77 8.42 4.44 11.22
N ALA A 78 9.68 4.65 11.53
CA ALA A 78 10.23 5.98 11.80
C ALA A 78 10.42 6.79 10.50
N GLY A 79 10.46 8.12 10.62
CA GLY A 79 10.73 9.03 9.50
C GLY A 79 9.56 9.26 8.54
N ILE A 80 8.35 8.79 8.85
CA ILE A 80 7.14 9.00 8.06
C ILE A 80 6.35 10.21 8.56
N CYS A 81 6.26 10.38 9.89
CA CYS A 81 5.57 11.50 10.50
C CYS A 81 6.29 12.83 10.19
N ASN A 82 5.52 13.83 9.84
CA ASN A 82 6.02 15.19 9.60
C ASN A 82 4.90 16.21 9.85
N SER A 83 5.23 17.49 9.86
CA SER A 83 4.30 18.59 10.17
C SER A 83 3.19 18.83 9.12
N THR A 84 3.11 18.03 8.06
CA THR A 84 2.17 18.24 6.96
C THR A 84 1.34 17.01 6.63
N LYS A 85 1.77 15.82 7.07
CA LYS A 85 1.08 14.56 6.78
C LYS A 85 0.20 14.15 7.95
N GLN A 86 -1.09 13.92 7.68
CA GLN A 86 -1.99 13.25 8.60
C GLN A 86 -1.67 11.74 8.61
N ILE A 87 -1.62 11.16 9.79
CA ILE A 87 -1.30 9.74 10.01
C ILE A 87 -2.49 9.08 10.72
N ASP A 88 -2.93 7.93 10.24
CA ASP A 88 -4.06 7.20 10.79
C ASP A 88 -3.81 6.80 12.24
N LEU A 89 -2.62 6.27 12.54
CA LEU A 89 -2.18 5.96 13.89
C LEU A 89 -0.70 6.31 14.06
N ALA A 90 -0.41 7.29 14.91
CA ALA A 90 0.94 7.72 15.27
C ALA A 90 1.23 7.44 16.75
N LEU A 91 2.44 6.96 17.03
CA LEU A 91 2.88 6.62 18.37
C LEU A 91 4.12 7.43 18.75
N LYS A 92 4.14 7.95 19.98
CA LYS A 92 5.35 8.52 20.56
C LYS A 92 5.96 7.51 21.53
N LEU A 93 7.24 7.25 21.33
CA LEU A 93 7.97 6.27 22.15
C LEU A 93 8.82 6.98 23.19
N GLY A 94 8.83 6.45 24.41
CA GLY A 94 9.75 6.85 25.46
C GLY A 94 11.15 6.25 25.24
N GLU A 95 12.10 6.62 26.08
CA GLU A 95 13.49 6.11 26.03
C GLU A 95 13.57 4.58 26.25
N ASP A 96 12.59 4.00 26.92
CA ASP A 96 12.46 2.55 27.12
C ASP A 96 11.73 1.81 25.98
N GLY A 97 11.39 2.52 24.92
CA GLY A 97 10.66 1.98 23.75
C GLY A 97 9.16 1.75 24.01
N LYS A 98 8.62 2.15 25.17
CA LYS A 98 7.19 2.06 25.44
C LYS A 98 6.43 3.24 24.85
N VAL A 99 5.16 3.02 24.54
CA VAL A 99 4.27 4.07 24.03
C VAL A 99 3.93 5.03 25.17
N VAL A 100 4.34 6.29 25.04
CA VAL A 100 4.06 7.39 26.00
C VAL A 100 2.94 8.31 25.52
N ASP A 101 2.68 8.33 24.21
CA ASP A 101 1.55 9.05 23.63
C ASP A 101 1.10 8.35 22.34
N MET A 102 -0.17 8.50 22.02
CA MET A 102 -0.80 7.89 20.83
C MET A 102 -1.81 8.87 20.24
N ALA A 103 -1.74 9.09 18.93
CA ALA A 103 -2.65 9.99 18.21
C ALA A 103 -3.24 9.29 17.00
N VAL A 104 -4.52 9.52 16.73
CA VAL A 104 -5.29 8.95 15.61
C VAL A 104 -5.79 10.08 14.73
N ASP A 105 -5.70 9.91 13.40
CA ASP A 105 -6.10 10.92 12.41
C ASP A 105 -5.44 12.29 12.65
N TYR A 106 -4.16 12.30 12.97
CA TYR A 106 -3.47 13.48 13.45
C TYR A 106 -2.22 13.81 12.64
N VAL A 107 -1.92 15.11 12.49
CA VAL A 107 -0.67 15.59 11.93
C VAL A 107 0.40 15.54 13.04
N ALA A 108 1.06 14.40 13.13
CA ALA A 108 2.06 14.14 14.16
C ALA A 108 3.43 14.73 13.76
N GLY A 109 4.17 15.25 14.75
CA GLY A 109 5.54 15.72 14.54
C GLY A 109 6.54 14.59 14.29
N GLU A 110 7.78 14.97 13.99
CA GLU A 110 8.88 14.03 13.71
C GLU A 110 9.28 13.17 14.94
N ASP A 111 8.81 13.53 16.11
CA ASP A 111 8.99 12.79 17.37
C ASP A 111 7.99 11.62 17.54
N TYR A 112 7.13 11.42 16.56
CA TYR A 112 6.26 10.26 16.46
C TYR A 112 6.73 9.28 15.39
N VAL A 113 6.38 8.02 15.56
CA VAL A 113 6.51 6.96 14.55
C VAL A 113 5.13 6.60 14.00
N ALA A 114 5.04 6.37 12.69
CA ALA A 114 3.79 5.96 12.07
C ALA A 114 3.54 4.46 12.25
N SER A 115 2.31 4.07 12.53
CA SER A 115 1.86 2.69 12.36
C SER A 115 1.95 2.31 10.87
N MET A 116 2.34 1.08 10.60
CA MET A 116 2.26 0.48 9.27
C MET A 116 0.94 -0.26 9.04
N ASP A 117 -0.04 -0.07 9.92
CA ASP A 117 -1.30 -0.83 9.92
C ASP A 117 -1.10 -2.35 9.92
N VAL A 118 -0.01 -2.78 10.54
CA VAL A 118 0.29 -4.19 10.79
C VAL A 118 0.17 -4.45 12.29
N PHE A 119 -0.82 -5.26 12.65
CA PHE A 119 -1.11 -5.60 14.03
C PHE A 119 -1.03 -7.11 14.22
N VAL A 120 -0.38 -7.55 15.29
CA VAL A 120 -0.33 -8.98 15.69
C VAL A 120 -0.97 -9.15 17.05
N MET A 121 -1.85 -10.13 17.18
CA MET A 121 -2.56 -10.43 18.41
C MET A 121 -3.06 -11.88 18.44
N SER A 122 -3.47 -12.38 19.60
CA SER A 122 -4.13 -13.67 19.73
C SER A 122 -5.49 -13.65 19.01
N LYS A 123 -5.79 -14.69 18.25
CA LYS A 123 -7.05 -14.87 17.53
C LYS A 123 -8.26 -14.83 18.47
N ASN A 124 -8.20 -15.56 19.58
CA ASN A 124 -9.29 -15.60 20.55
C ASN A 124 -9.49 -14.24 21.22
N TRP A 125 -8.41 -13.53 21.51
CA TRP A 125 -8.48 -12.18 22.06
C TRP A 125 -9.15 -11.23 21.06
N LEU A 126 -8.76 -11.26 19.78
CA LEU A 126 -9.37 -10.43 18.73
C LEU A 126 -10.87 -10.70 18.60
N ILE A 127 -11.29 -11.98 18.53
CA ILE A 127 -12.70 -12.37 18.45
C ILE A 127 -13.50 -11.76 19.62
N HIS A 128 -12.97 -11.86 20.84
CA HIS A 128 -13.60 -11.27 22.02
C HIS A 128 -13.70 -9.76 21.91
N GLN A 129 -12.61 -9.08 21.56
CA GLN A 129 -12.59 -7.62 21.44
C GLN A 129 -13.53 -7.10 20.35
N VAL A 130 -13.58 -7.75 19.19
CA VAL A 130 -14.47 -7.35 18.10
C VAL A 130 -15.95 -7.44 18.55
N LYS A 131 -16.34 -8.55 19.19
CA LYS A 131 -17.71 -8.72 19.70
C LYS A 131 -18.07 -7.67 20.73
N GLU A 132 -17.17 -7.42 21.67
CA GLU A 132 -17.36 -6.44 22.76
C GLU A 132 -17.50 -5.00 22.22
N HIS A 133 -16.60 -4.59 21.33
CA HIS A 133 -16.58 -3.24 20.79
C HIS A 133 -17.81 -2.97 19.90
N VAL A 134 -18.14 -3.89 19.01
CA VAL A 134 -19.32 -3.73 18.12
C VAL A 134 -20.62 -3.69 18.92
N ALA A 135 -20.75 -4.48 19.99
CA ALA A 135 -21.92 -4.42 20.87
C ALA A 135 -22.10 -3.04 21.55
N HIS A 136 -21.01 -2.26 21.67
CA HIS A 136 -21.02 -0.92 22.25
C HIS A 136 -20.94 0.21 21.19
N ASN A 137 -21.19 -0.09 19.91
CA ASN A 137 -21.10 0.86 18.78
C ASN A 137 -19.70 1.47 18.61
N MET A 138 -18.66 0.72 18.93
CA MET A 138 -17.24 1.06 18.72
C MET A 138 -16.72 0.28 17.53
N TYR A 139 -16.41 0.96 16.42
CA TYR A 139 -16.16 0.32 15.14
C TYR A 139 -14.74 0.55 14.59
N HIS A 140 -14.00 1.51 15.16
CA HIS A 140 -12.67 1.88 14.69
C HIS A 140 -11.57 1.11 15.40
N MET A 141 -10.74 0.41 14.62
CA MET A 141 -9.62 -0.37 15.14
C MET A 141 -8.64 0.50 15.92
N ASP A 142 -8.20 1.60 15.33
CA ASP A 142 -7.13 2.45 15.88
C ASP A 142 -7.60 3.24 17.11
N ARG A 143 -8.74 3.92 16.98
CA ARG A 143 -9.28 4.78 18.03
C ARG A 143 -9.95 4.01 19.16
N ASP A 144 -10.85 3.07 18.81
CA ASP A 144 -11.71 2.46 19.80
C ASP A 144 -11.00 1.27 20.49
N LEU A 145 -10.32 0.42 19.71
CA LEU A 145 -9.65 -0.76 20.27
C LEU A 145 -8.20 -0.44 20.70
N VAL A 146 -7.34 0.01 19.79
CA VAL A 146 -5.91 0.13 20.08
C VAL A 146 -5.63 1.27 21.06
N MET A 147 -6.11 2.48 20.78
CA MET A 147 -5.96 3.62 21.70
C MET A 147 -6.72 3.38 23.02
N GLY A 148 -7.93 2.81 22.95
CA GLY A 148 -8.70 2.45 24.14
C GLY A 148 -7.98 1.42 25.04
N LEU A 149 -7.31 0.45 24.44
CA LEU A 149 -6.48 -0.53 25.16
C LEU A 149 -5.28 0.16 25.84
N TRP A 150 -4.55 1.01 25.09
CA TRP A 150 -3.42 1.77 25.62
C TRP A 150 -3.82 2.67 26.79
N GLN A 151 -4.94 3.38 26.69
CA GLN A 151 -5.45 4.25 27.76
C GLN A 151 -5.82 3.48 29.03
N LYS A 152 -6.32 2.24 28.89
CA LYS A 152 -6.65 1.37 30.03
C LYS A 152 -5.39 0.76 30.65
N ASN A 153 -4.46 0.31 29.83
CA ASN A 153 -3.22 -0.32 30.23
C ASN A 153 -2.16 -0.17 29.14
N ALA A 154 -1.30 0.85 29.26
CA ALA A 154 -0.24 1.12 28.30
C ALA A 154 0.73 -0.07 28.14
N ASP A 155 0.84 -0.92 29.14
CA ASP A 155 1.71 -2.10 29.12
C ASP A 155 1.14 -3.26 28.27
N SER A 156 -0.08 -3.16 27.76
CA SER A 156 -0.70 -4.12 26.83
C SER A 156 -0.19 -4.00 25.39
N ILE A 157 0.48 -2.90 25.06
CA ILE A 157 0.98 -2.63 23.70
C ILE A 157 2.48 -2.95 23.62
N ASN A 158 2.85 -3.74 22.64
CA ASN A 158 4.23 -3.91 22.18
C ASN A 158 4.44 -3.16 20.86
N VAL A 159 5.60 -2.58 20.66
CA VAL A 159 5.97 -1.91 19.40
C VAL A 159 7.09 -2.69 18.72
N TYR A 160 6.94 -2.93 17.44
CA TYR A 160 7.95 -3.52 16.57
C TYR A 160 8.34 -2.49 15.52
N GLU A 161 9.51 -1.90 15.65
CA GLU A 161 10.01 -0.95 14.66
C GLU A 161 10.57 -1.70 13.44
N PHE A 162 10.04 -1.38 12.26
CA PHE A 162 10.50 -1.92 10.99
C PHE A 162 11.52 -0.98 10.36
N ASP A 163 12.74 -1.46 10.17
CA ASP A 163 13.88 -0.72 9.62
C ASP A 163 14.02 -0.84 8.09
N GLY A 164 13.26 -1.75 7.44
CA GLY A 164 13.28 -1.95 6.00
C GLY A 164 12.54 -0.87 5.20
N ILE A 165 12.36 -1.12 3.90
CA ILE A 165 11.66 -0.20 3.00
C ILE A 165 10.14 -0.37 3.18
N ALA A 166 9.45 0.73 3.47
CA ALA A 166 7.99 0.81 3.52
C ALA A 166 7.50 1.98 2.68
N MET A 167 6.52 1.72 1.81
CA MET A 167 5.89 2.71 0.93
C MET A 167 4.43 2.85 1.33
N PHE A 168 4.06 4.02 1.83
CA PHE A 168 2.69 4.37 2.17
C PHE A 168 2.01 4.96 0.94
N ASN A 169 0.88 4.41 0.51
CA ASN A 169 0.14 4.82 -0.68
C ASN A 169 -1.28 5.30 -0.31
N GLU A 170 -1.37 6.22 0.62
CA GLU A 170 -2.63 6.77 1.14
C GLU A 170 -3.18 7.90 0.27
N SER A 171 -2.34 8.43 -0.63
CA SER A 171 -2.71 9.46 -1.58
C SER A 171 -2.19 9.19 -2.98
N VAL A 172 -2.79 9.84 -3.98
CA VAL A 172 -2.31 9.79 -5.38
C VAL A 172 -0.87 10.31 -5.49
N ALA A 173 -0.53 11.35 -4.76
CA ALA A 173 0.82 11.93 -4.78
C ALA A 173 1.85 10.93 -4.23
N GLU A 174 1.52 10.21 -3.17
CA GLU A 174 2.38 9.16 -2.61
C GLU A 174 2.49 7.98 -3.56
N PHE A 175 1.38 7.50 -4.12
CA PHE A 175 1.41 6.46 -5.13
C PHE A 175 2.31 6.84 -6.33
N PHE A 176 2.19 8.09 -6.79
CA PHE A 176 3.00 8.61 -7.87
C PHE A 176 4.50 8.61 -7.51
N TYR A 177 4.84 9.24 -6.38
CA TYR A 177 6.21 9.31 -5.89
C TYR A 177 6.81 7.91 -5.63
N ASN A 178 6.08 7.05 -4.93
CA ASN A 178 6.54 5.69 -4.61
C ASN A 178 6.74 4.84 -5.87
N SER A 179 5.86 4.98 -6.86
CA SER A 179 6.00 4.25 -8.12
C SER A 179 7.24 4.68 -8.91
N LEU A 180 7.51 5.99 -9.01
CA LEU A 180 8.71 6.51 -9.66
C LEU A 180 9.98 6.18 -8.85
N SER A 181 9.91 6.15 -7.53
CA SER A 181 11.05 5.78 -6.69
C SER A 181 11.58 4.37 -6.95
N LEU A 182 10.76 3.47 -7.52
CA LEU A 182 11.20 2.13 -7.96
C LEU A 182 12.22 2.17 -9.10
N ILE A 183 12.39 3.29 -9.80
CA ILE A 183 13.47 3.50 -10.78
C ILE A 183 14.83 3.40 -10.08
N ASN A 184 14.91 3.81 -8.81
CA ASN A 184 16.10 3.63 -8.01
C ASN A 184 16.37 2.12 -7.76
N LYS A 185 17.56 1.68 -8.17
CA LYS A 185 17.97 0.27 -8.09
C LYS A 185 17.97 -0.26 -6.66
N ASP A 186 18.40 0.53 -5.68
CA ASP A 186 18.54 0.08 -4.30
C ASP A 186 17.17 -0.15 -3.65
N ILE A 187 16.22 0.74 -3.91
CA ILE A 187 14.82 0.61 -3.48
C ILE A 187 14.20 -0.65 -4.10
N ARG A 188 14.33 -0.81 -5.40
CA ARG A 188 13.80 -1.96 -6.13
C ARG A 188 14.44 -3.27 -5.66
N HIS A 189 15.76 -3.30 -5.44
CA HIS A 189 16.45 -4.46 -4.89
C HIS A 189 16.00 -4.79 -3.47
N GLY A 190 15.83 -3.79 -2.63
CA GLY A 190 15.38 -3.97 -1.25
C GLY A 190 13.98 -4.61 -1.16
N LEU A 191 13.07 -4.27 -2.07
CA LEU A 191 11.70 -4.79 -2.08
C LEU A 191 11.55 -6.15 -2.78
N PHE A 192 12.19 -6.33 -3.94
CA PHE A 192 11.87 -7.46 -4.83
C PHE A 192 12.93 -8.55 -4.89
N TYR A 193 14.16 -8.30 -4.40
CA TYR A 193 15.29 -9.26 -4.52
C TYR A 193 15.93 -9.63 -3.18
N GLY A 194 15.42 -9.13 -2.06
CA GLY A 194 15.93 -9.42 -0.72
C GLY A 194 15.56 -10.81 -0.20
N ALA A 195 15.82 -11.05 1.08
CA ALA A 195 15.50 -12.32 1.75
C ALA A 195 13.98 -12.62 1.81
N HIS A 196 13.16 -11.58 1.76
CA HIS A 196 11.69 -11.65 1.75
C HIS A 196 11.15 -10.86 0.57
N PRO A 197 11.30 -11.36 -0.68
CA PRO A 197 10.90 -10.63 -1.86
C PRO A 197 9.38 -10.54 -1.97
N ILE A 198 8.90 -9.40 -2.48
CA ILE A 198 7.50 -9.23 -2.84
C ILE A 198 7.26 -9.97 -4.16
N TYR A 199 6.30 -10.88 -4.17
CA TYR A 199 5.91 -11.62 -5.36
C TYR A 199 4.80 -10.89 -6.10
N THR A 200 4.96 -10.76 -7.42
CA THR A 200 3.97 -10.15 -8.30
C THR A 200 3.46 -11.18 -9.30
N LYS A 201 2.31 -10.91 -9.90
CA LYS A 201 1.76 -11.79 -10.95
C LYS A 201 2.64 -11.75 -12.20
N VAL A 202 3.29 -12.88 -12.49
CA VAL A 202 4.03 -13.06 -13.73
C VAL A 202 3.04 -13.39 -14.86
N ARG A 203 3.22 -12.76 -16.01
CA ARG A 203 2.49 -13.08 -17.26
C ARG A 203 3.51 -13.17 -18.38
N ASP A 204 3.45 -14.23 -19.14
CA ASP A 204 4.24 -14.37 -20.37
C ASP A 204 3.67 -13.43 -21.43
N ARG A 205 4.48 -12.51 -21.89
CA ARG A 205 4.17 -11.57 -22.97
C ARG A 205 5.32 -11.53 -23.96
N VAL A 206 5.06 -10.97 -25.14
CA VAL A 206 6.12 -10.73 -26.13
C VAL A 206 7.11 -9.70 -25.59
N PRO A 207 8.38 -9.77 -25.99
CA PRO A 207 9.36 -8.75 -25.64
C PRO A 207 8.91 -7.36 -26.11
N THR A 208 9.39 -6.33 -25.43
CA THR A 208 9.18 -4.93 -25.86
C THR A 208 9.96 -4.65 -27.15
N TYR A 209 9.31 -3.97 -28.08
CA TYR A 209 9.91 -3.47 -29.32
C TYR A 209 10.36 -2.01 -29.12
N TYR A 210 11.59 -1.73 -29.52
CA TYR A 210 12.18 -0.39 -29.53
C TYR A 210 12.39 0.03 -30.98
N GLY A 211 11.71 1.10 -31.41
CA GLY A 211 11.83 1.65 -32.75
C GLY A 211 13.17 2.37 -32.99
N GLU A 212 13.41 2.80 -34.23
CA GLU A 212 14.69 3.42 -34.61
C GLU A 212 14.90 4.79 -33.94
N ASN A 213 13.81 5.51 -33.63
CA ASN A 213 13.83 6.85 -33.01
C ASN A 213 13.55 6.80 -31.50
N CYS A 214 13.63 5.61 -30.90
CA CYS A 214 13.31 5.43 -29.49
C CYS A 214 14.49 5.88 -28.61
N GLU A 215 14.22 6.79 -27.66
CA GLU A 215 15.17 7.25 -26.64
C GLU A 215 14.60 6.91 -25.27
N ILE A 216 15.28 6.05 -24.51
CA ILE A 216 14.83 5.64 -23.17
C ILE A 216 15.93 5.94 -22.15
N GLU A 217 15.59 6.69 -21.12
CA GLU A 217 16.50 7.04 -20.04
C GLU A 217 15.79 6.83 -18.68
N ASP A 218 16.49 6.30 -17.70
CA ASP A 218 16.07 6.12 -16.31
C ASP A 218 14.58 5.72 -16.15
N SER A 219 14.17 4.65 -16.82
CA SER A 219 12.78 4.23 -16.87
C SER A 219 12.59 2.74 -16.62
N ILE A 220 11.44 2.36 -16.09
CA ILE A 220 11.02 0.96 -15.95
C ILE A 220 10.02 0.63 -17.06
N ILE A 221 10.38 -0.32 -17.91
CA ILE A 221 9.55 -0.75 -19.04
C ILE A 221 9.15 -2.21 -18.83
N ALA A 222 7.85 -2.49 -18.83
CA ALA A 222 7.33 -3.85 -18.77
C ALA A 222 7.21 -4.48 -20.17
N ASP A 223 6.97 -5.79 -20.21
CA ASP A 223 6.88 -6.56 -21.46
C ASP A 223 5.75 -6.11 -22.40
N GLY A 224 5.97 -6.31 -23.71
CA GLY A 224 4.98 -6.13 -24.75
C GLY A 224 4.76 -4.68 -25.19
N CYS A 225 5.60 -3.75 -24.75
CA CYS A 225 5.50 -2.35 -25.17
C CYS A 225 6.00 -2.15 -26.61
N MET A 226 5.48 -1.11 -27.26
CA MET A 226 5.94 -0.63 -28.58
C MET A 226 6.36 0.83 -28.42
N LEU A 227 7.66 1.10 -28.55
CA LEU A 227 8.23 2.40 -28.20
C LEU A 227 8.96 3.00 -29.39
N ASP A 228 8.51 4.18 -29.86
CA ASP A 228 9.11 4.92 -30.97
C ASP A 228 9.23 6.44 -30.66
N GLY A 229 9.23 6.79 -29.40
CA GLY A 229 9.38 8.14 -28.87
C GLY A 229 10.38 8.21 -27.74
N LYS A 230 10.44 9.37 -27.05
CA LYS A 230 11.30 9.62 -25.90
C LYS A 230 10.56 9.28 -24.60
N VAL A 231 11.20 8.50 -23.72
CA VAL A 231 10.69 8.17 -22.38
C VAL A 231 11.79 8.38 -21.36
N GLU A 232 11.53 9.20 -20.36
CA GLU A 232 12.47 9.61 -19.34
C GLU A 232 11.82 9.57 -17.94
N GLU A 233 12.53 9.08 -16.93
CA GLU A 233 12.10 9.03 -15.52
C GLU A 233 10.66 8.48 -15.34
N SER A 234 10.29 7.46 -16.10
CA SER A 234 8.91 6.99 -16.21
C SER A 234 8.75 5.49 -15.96
N VAL A 235 7.53 5.09 -15.58
CA VAL A 235 7.16 3.69 -15.39
C VAL A 235 6.06 3.32 -16.39
N LEU A 236 6.41 2.43 -17.34
CA LEU A 236 5.50 1.91 -18.34
C LEU A 236 5.11 0.46 -17.99
N PHE A 237 3.83 0.24 -17.84
CA PHE A 237 3.27 -1.09 -17.63
C PHE A 237 3.18 -1.85 -18.98
N ARG A 238 2.63 -3.07 -18.94
CA ARG A 238 2.60 -3.96 -20.10
C ARG A 238 1.75 -3.41 -21.25
N GLN A 239 2.21 -3.67 -22.48
CA GLN A 239 1.46 -3.38 -23.71
C GLN A 239 1.18 -1.88 -23.90
N VAL A 240 2.07 -1.03 -23.42
CA VAL A 240 2.01 0.42 -23.68
C VAL A 240 2.61 0.71 -25.04
N THR A 241 1.95 1.59 -25.80
CA THR A 241 2.45 2.10 -27.08
C THR A 241 2.81 3.58 -26.95
N ILE A 242 4.04 3.93 -27.33
CA ILE A 242 4.52 5.31 -27.42
C ILE A 242 4.80 5.60 -28.89
N GLY A 243 4.05 6.53 -29.49
CA GLY A 243 4.15 6.90 -30.90
C GLY A 243 5.40 7.70 -31.22
N GLU A 244 5.70 7.81 -32.52
CA GLU A 244 6.85 8.54 -33.04
C GLU A 244 6.85 10.00 -32.57
N GLY A 245 7.99 10.48 -32.09
CA GLY A 245 8.17 11.85 -31.61
C GLY A 245 7.36 12.23 -30.35
N ALA A 246 6.69 11.25 -29.71
CA ALA A 246 6.08 11.50 -28.41
C ALA A 246 7.15 11.65 -27.33
N GLU A 247 6.89 12.50 -26.35
CA GLU A 247 7.76 12.78 -25.22
C GLU A 247 7.01 12.45 -23.91
N VAL A 248 7.56 11.56 -23.10
CA VAL A 248 6.98 11.09 -21.84
C VAL A 248 8.02 11.25 -20.74
N GLU A 249 7.78 12.14 -19.78
CA GLU A 249 8.69 12.47 -18.70
C GLU A 249 7.96 12.43 -17.37
N ASP A 250 8.57 11.84 -16.33
CA ASP A 250 7.96 11.74 -15.00
C ASP A 250 6.53 11.17 -15.04
N CYS A 251 6.28 10.07 -15.75
CA CYS A 251 4.93 9.55 -15.95
C CYS A 251 4.77 8.11 -15.47
N ILE A 252 3.54 7.76 -15.13
CA ILE A 252 3.12 6.38 -14.89
C ILE A 252 2.06 6.04 -15.94
N ILE A 253 2.37 5.09 -16.82
CA ILE A 253 1.46 4.68 -17.90
C ILE A 253 1.06 3.23 -17.67
N MET A 254 -0.20 3.00 -17.34
CA MET A 254 -0.71 1.65 -17.05
C MET A 254 -1.04 0.89 -18.33
N ASN A 255 -1.35 -0.41 -18.16
CA ASN A 255 -1.48 -1.40 -19.21
C ASN A 255 -2.39 -0.95 -20.36
N ASP A 256 -2.01 -1.39 -21.56
CA ASP A 256 -2.82 -1.29 -22.78
C ASP A 256 -3.12 0.17 -23.20
N SER A 257 -2.35 1.14 -22.70
CA SER A 257 -2.51 2.56 -23.03
C SER A 257 -1.67 2.96 -24.25
N VAL A 258 -2.17 3.92 -25.03
CA VAL A 258 -1.56 4.42 -26.24
C VAL A 258 -1.29 5.93 -26.11
N VAL A 259 -0.04 6.32 -26.31
CA VAL A 259 0.36 7.73 -26.46
C VAL A 259 0.61 8.02 -27.92
N GLY A 260 -0.21 8.86 -28.53
CA GLY A 260 -0.16 9.20 -29.95
C GLY A 260 1.10 9.95 -30.36
N GLU A 261 1.37 9.98 -31.66
CA GLU A 261 2.54 10.64 -32.27
C GLU A 261 2.66 12.10 -31.85
N GLY A 262 3.87 12.54 -31.47
CA GLY A 262 4.16 13.92 -31.08
C GLY A 262 3.45 14.40 -29.81
N ALA A 263 2.77 13.55 -29.07
CA ALA A 263 2.15 13.91 -27.80
C ALA A 263 3.21 14.16 -26.72
N LYS A 264 2.92 15.08 -25.78
CA LYS A 264 3.86 15.46 -24.72
C LYS A 264 3.22 15.32 -23.36
N LEU A 265 3.77 14.45 -22.51
CA LEU A 265 3.28 14.14 -21.18
C LEU A 265 4.35 14.41 -20.15
N LYS A 266 3.99 15.15 -19.09
CA LYS A 266 4.86 15.35 -17.93
C LYS A 266 4.03 15.37 -16.63
N TYR A 267 4.45 14.59 -15.63
CA TYR A 267 3.73 14.37 -14.37
C TYR A 267 2.29 13.89 -14.60
N VAL A 268 2.16 12.79 -15.34
CA VAL A 268 0.86 12.23 -15.73
C VAL A 268 0.74 10.77 -15.28
N ILE A 269 -0.42 10.41 -14.79
CA ILE A 269 -0.83 9.02 -14.57
C ILE A 269 -1.90 8.69 -15.60
N LEU A 270 -1.61 7.78 -16.52
CA LEU A 270 -2.62 7.17 -17.37
C LEU A 270 -3.05 5.84 -16.75
N ASP A 271 -4.32 5.70 -16.41
CA ASP A 271 -4.90 4.41 -16.01
C ASP A 271 -4.96 3.49 -17.24
N LYS A 272 -5.47 2.28 -17.11
CA LYS A 272 -5.50 1.25 -18.16
C LYS A 272 -6.38 1.65 -19.32
N ASP A 273 -6.02 1.17 -20.51
CA ASP A 273 -6.82 1.35 -21.74
C ASP A 273 -7.03 2.83 -22.13
N VAL A 274 -6.12 3.73 -21.77
CA VAL A 274 -6.20 5.16 -22.13
C VAL A 274 -5.59 5.41 -23.49
N THR A 275 -6.22 6.29 -24.28
CA THR A 275 -5.68 6.76 -25.57
C THR A 275 -5.44 8.27 -25.52
N VAL A 276 -4.17 8.66 -25.62
CA VAL A 276 -3.77 10.05 -25.82
C VAL A 276 -3.65 10.34 -27.30
N ARG A 277 -4.38 11.36 -27.78
CA ARG A 277 -4.40 11.71 -29.23
C ARG A 277 -3.04 12.25 -29.69
N PRO A 278 -2.71 12.10 -30.97
CA PRO A 278 -1.51 12.69 -31.54
C PRO A 278 -1.42 14.20 -31.26
N GLY A 279 -0.22 14.66 -30.84
CA GLY A 279 0.06 16.06 -30.55
C GLY A 279 -0.58 16.60 -29.27
N ALA A 280 -1.30 15.82 -28.48
CA ALA A 280 -1.88 16.23 -27.21
C ALA A 280 -0.78 16.61 -26.20
N LYS A 281 -1.10 17.55 -25.30
CA LYS A 281 -0.16 18.03 -24.28
C LYS A 281 -0.79 17.97 -22.90
N LEU A 282 -0.21 17.15 -22.01
CA LEU A 282 -0.66 16.96 -20.63
C LEU A 282 0.51 17.29 -19.70
N TYR A 283 0.36 18.37 -18.92
CA TYR A 283 1.40 18.81 -17.99
C TYR A 283 0.82 18.96 -16.58
N GLY A 284 1.13 18.01 -15.70
CA GLY A 284 0.85 18.09 -14.29
C GLY A 284 2.00 18.71 -13.49
N THR A 285 2.05 18.40 -12.21
CA THR A 285 3.18 18.70 -11.33
C THR A 285 3.47 17.52 -10.42
N ALA A 286 4.67 17.43 -9.87
CA ALA A 286 5.04 16.34 -8.94
C ALA A 286 4.09 16.21 -7.74
N LYS A 287 3.52 17.32 -7.24
CA LYS A 287 2.55 17.31 -6.13
C LYS A 287 1.12 17.01 -6.59
N ASN A 288 0.77 17.35 -7.82
CA ASN A 288 -0.57 17.15 -8.40
C ASN A 288 -0.41 16.63 -9.83
N PRO A 289 -0.13 15.33 -10.01
CA PRO A 289 -0.08 14.73 -11.34
C PRO A 289 -1.47 14.75 -11.97
N ILE A 290 -1.52 14.87 -13.31
CA ILE A 290 -2.77 14.70 -14.05
C ILE A 290 -3.12 13.22 -14.06
N ILE A 291 -4.37 12.90 -13.74
CA ILE A 291 -4.88 11.53 -13.80
C ILE A 291 -5.87 11.44 -14.95
N VAL A 292 -5.61 10.54 -15.88
CA VAL A 292 -6.56 10.17 -16.93
C VAL A 292 -7.15 8.81 -16.57
N LYS A 293 -8.47 8.74 -16.47
CA LYS A 293 -9.17 7.54 -16.01
C LYS A 293 -9.19 6.47 -17.09
N ARG A 294 -9.41 5.25 -16.64
CA ARG A 294 -9.48 4.07 -17.51
C ARG A 294 -10.42 4.26 -18.70
N GLY A 295 -9.93 3.93 -19.90
CA GLY A 295 -10.71 3.93 -21.13
C GLY A 295 -10.98 5.32 -21.70
N GLU A 296 -10.44 6.39 -21.10
CA GLU A 296 -10.60 7.76 -21.62
C GLU A 296 -9.74 7.99 -22.87
N ILE A 297 -10.24 8.89 -23.73
CA ILE A 297 -9.53 9.39 -24.92
C ILE A 297 -9.33 10.90 -24.75
N VAL A 298 -8.10 11.34 -24.68
CA VAL A 298 -7.72 12.73 -24.41
C VAL A 298 -6.86 13.33 -25.52
#